data_d013e45154576fbc0ea1ae7106ed99e3
#
_entry.id   d013e45154576fbc0ea1ae7106ed99e3
#
_cell.length_a   1.000
_cell.length_b   1.000
_cell.length_c   1.000
_cell.angle_alpha   90.00
_cell.angle_beta   90.00
_cell.angle_gamma   90.00
#
_symmetry.space_group_name_H-M   'P 1'
#
loop_
_entity.id
_entity.type
_entity.pdbx_description
1 polymer ?
#
loop_
_entity_poly.entity_id
_entity_poly.type
_entity_poly.pdbx_seq_one_letter_code
_entity_poly.pdbx_strand_id
1 'polypeptide(L)' 'IPKKHIQSIAALTPDDADVAGKMLFAIQKVAQVMGLDKDGFRVVFNTGEKAGQTVHHMHAHILGGKEMAWPGV' A
#
# COMPACT_ATOMS: atom_id res chain seq x y z
N ILE A 1 -2.70 -6.79 2.52
CA ILE A 1 -1.48 -7.55 2.22
C ILE A 1 -1.78 -8.62 1.17
N PRO A 2 -0.81 -8.99 0.32
CA PRO A 2 -1.02 -10.07 -0.64
C PRO A 2 -1.02 -11.44 0.04
N LYS A 3 -1.68 -12.43 -0.57
CA LYS A 3 -1.68 -13.80 -0.07
C LYS A 3 -0.31 -14.46 -0.22
N LYS A 4 0.39 -14.18 -1.33
CA LYS A 4 1.77 -14.62 -1.51
C LYS A 4 2.67 -13.85 -0.56
N HIS A 5 3.60 -14.53 0.11
CA HIS A 5 4.56 -13.86 0.97
C HIS A 5 5.59 -13.10 0.14
N ILE A 6 5.55 -11.77 0.23
CA ILE A 6 6.50 -10.86 -0.42
C ILE A 6 6.97 -9.93 0.68
N GLN A 7 8.28 -9.85 0.89
CA GLN A 7 8.83 -9.10 2.01
C GLN A 7 8.57 -7.59 1.89
N SER A 8 8.77 -7.03 0.70
CA SER A 8 8.58 -5.60 0.46
C SER A 8 8.53 -5.32 -1.04
N ILE A 9 8.30 -4.06 -1.41
CA ILE A 9 8.37 -3.67 -2.83
C ILE A 9 9.73 -4.00 -3.43
N ALA A 10 10.82 -3.84 -2.67
CA ALA A 10 12.15 -4.14 -3.15
C ALA A 10 12.36 -5.62 -3.52
N ALA A 11 11.53 -6.50 -2.98
CA ALA A 11 11.59 -7.93 -3.24
C ALA A 11 10.72 -8.37 -4.42
N LEU A 12 9.95 -7.47 -5.03
CA LEU A 12 9.12 -7.79 -6.18
C LEU A 12 9.98 -8.15 -7.40
N THR A 13 9.49 -9.13 -8.17
CA THR A 13 10.07 -9.52 -9.45
C THR A 13 9.00 -9.40 -10.53
N PRO A 14 9.36 -9.44 -11.83
CA PRO A 14 8.36 -9.44 -12.90
C PRO A 14 7.33 -10.56 -12.78
N ASP A 15 7.68 -11.68 -12.17
CA ASP A 15 6.75 -12.78 -11.94
C ASP A 15 5.64 -12.42 -10.95
N ASP A 16 5.82 -11.35 -10.18
CA ASP A 16 4.85 -10.87 -9.19
C ASP A 16 3.88 -9.82 -9.76
N ALA A 17 3.95 -9.52 -11.07
CA ALA A 17 3.13 -8.47 -11.68
C ALA A 17 1.64 -8.69 -11.46
N ASP A 18 1.18 -9.93 -11.55
CA ASP A 18 -0.24 -10.27 -11.34
C ASP A 18 -0.68 -9.98 -9.91
N VAL A 19 0.13 -10.41 -8.94
CA VAL A 19 -0.13 -10.15 -7.51
C VAL A 19 -0.13 -8.65 -7.22
N ALA A 20 0.85 -7.92 -7.77
CA ALA A 20 0.95 -6.48 -7.58
C ALA A 20 -0.27 -5.74 -8.15
N GLY A 21 -0.71 -6.12 -9.35
CA GLY A 21 -1.89 -5.55 -9.96
C GLY A 21 -3.15 -5.80 -9.14
N LYS A 22 -3.34 -7.03 -8.69
CA LYS A 22 -4.48 -7.38 -7.84
C LYS A 22 -4.46 -6.60 -6.53
N MET A 23 -3.29 -6.36 -5.95
CA MET A 23 -3.16 -5.58 -4.74
C MET A 23 -3.61 -4.13 -4.94
N LEU A 24 -3.23 -3.51 -6.06
CA LEU A 24 -3.67 -2.15 -6.38
C LEU A 24 -5.19 -2.06 -6.55
N PHE A 25 -5.80 -3.03 -7.21
CA PHE A 25 -7.26 -3.06 -7.33
C PHE A 25 -7.95 -3.30 -5.99
N ALA A 26 -7.35 -4.12 -5.11
CA ALA A 26 -7.88 -4.32 -3.77
C ALA A 26 -7.82 -3.03 -2.95
N ILE A 27 -6.74 -2.26 -3.06
CA ILE A 27 -6.59 -0.95 -2.41
C ILE A 27 -7.69 0.00 -2.90
N GLN A 28 -7.91 0.06 -4.22
CA GLN A 28 -8.98 0.87 -4.79
C GLN A 28 -10.34 0.50 -4.21
N LYS A 29 -10.62 -0.80 -4.12
CA LYS A 29 -11.90 -1.30 -3.59
C LYS A 29 -12.09 -0.91 -2.12
N VAL A 30 -11.05 -1.07 -1.31
CA VAL A 30 -11.11 -0.68 0.11
C VAL A 30 -11.36 0.81 0.24
N ALA A 31 -10.67 1.64 -0.53
CA ALA A 31 -10.87 3.09 -0.51
C ALA A 31 -12.32 3.45 -0.87
N GLN A 32 -12.89 2.80 -1.87
CA GLN A 32 -14.29 3.02 -2.27
C GLN A 32 -15.26 2.63 -1.15
N VAL A 33 -15.06 1.47 -0.54
CA VAL A 33 -15.92 0.98 0.54
C VAL A 33 -15.85 1.91 1.75
N MET A 34 -14.68 2.45 2.05
CA MET A 34 -14.48 3.38 3.16
C MET A 34 -14.88 4.81 2.83
N GLY A 35 -15.30 5.08 1.60
CA GLY A 35 -15.69 6.44 1.17
C GLY A 35 -14.55 7.40 1.00
N LEU A 36 -13.32 6.92 0.88
CA LEU A 36 -12.12 7.78 0.78
C LEU A 36 -11.86 8.27 -0.63
N ASP A 37 -12.44 7.63 -1.64
CA ASP A 37 -12.20 7.93 -3.04
C ASP A 37 -12.71 9.31 -3.47
N LYS A 38 -13.69 9.87 -2.76
CA LYS A 38 -14.29 11.16 -3.11
C LYS A 38 -13.36 12.34 -2.81
N ASP A 39 -12.78 12.34 -1.61
CA ASP A 39 -11.93 13.44 -1.15
C ASP A 39 -10.44 13.16 -1.34
N GLY A 40 -10.12 11.92 -1.66
CA GLY A 40 -8.74 11.52 -1.87
C GLY A 40 -8.18 10.73 -0.71
N PHE A 41 -7.13 10.00 -0.99
CA PHE A 41 -6.45 9.17 0.00
C PHE A 41 -5.00 8.99 -0.39
N ARG A 42 -4.21 8.55 0.56
CA ARG A 42 -2.78 8.28 0.38
C ARG A 42 -2.52 6.81 0.62
N VAL A 43 -1.69 6.23 -0.22
CA VAL A 43 -1.26 4.84 -0.05
C VAL A 43 0.24 4.83 0.22
N VAL A 44 0.65 4.13 1.27
CA VAL A 44 2.05 4.07 1.68
C VAL A 44 2.49 2.62 1.78
N PHE A 45 3.60 2.32 1.12
CA PHE A 45 4.33 1.06 1.27
C PHE A 45 5.68 1.39 1.91
N ASN A 46 5.93 0.89 3.11
CA ASN A 46 7.23 1.05 3.74
C ASN A 46 8.14 -0.10 3.32
N THR A 47 9.31 0.22 2.80
CA THR A 47 10.29 -0.76 2.36
C THR A 47 11.59 -0.54 3.12
N GLY A 48 11.98 -1.55 3.90
CA GLY A 48 13.23 -1.51 4.64
C GLY A 48 13.12 -0.80 5.98
N GLU A 49 14.13 -1.00 6.80
CA GLU A 49 14.16 -0.53 8.19
C GLU A 49 14.12 0.99 8.30
N LYS A 50 14.89 1.68 7.45
CA LYS A 50 14.95 3.16 7.50
C LYS A 50 13.65 3.83 7.08
N ALA A 51 12.81 3.12 6.33
CA ALA A 51 11.48 3.61 5.96
C ALA A 51 10.39 3.22 6.96
N GLY A 52 10.78 2.55 8.05
CA GLY A 52 9.85 2.17 9.11
C GLY A 52 9.15 0.84 8.89
N GLN A 53 9.68 -0.01 8.03
CA GLN A 53 9.11 -1.35 7.86
C GLN A 53 9.49 -2.22 9.05
N THR A 54 8.50 -2.57 9.88
CA THR A 54 8.69 -3.41 11.06
C THR A 54 8.19 -4.83 10.85
N VAL A 55 7.31 -5.04 9.90
CA VAL A 55 6.78 -6.36 9.53
C VAL A 55 7.32 -6.73 8.16
N HIS A 56 7.99 -7.89 8.07
CA HIS A 56 8.64 -8.34 6.84
C HIS A 56 7.69 -9.08 5.91
N HIS A 57 6.56 -8.46 5.64
CA HIS A 57 5.57 -8.88 4.66
C HIS A 57 4.98 -7.61 4.05
N MET A 58 5.04 -7.51 2.73
CA MET A 58 4.58 -6.31 2.03
C MET A 58 3.14 -6.00 2.40
N HIS A 59 2.90 -4.76 2.82
CA HIS A 59 1.57 -4.29 3.15
C HIS A 59 1.44 -2.82 2.83
N ALA A 60 0.20 -2.41 2.58
CA ALA A 60 -0.12 -1.02 2.28
C ALA A 60 -0.88 -0.40 3.44
N HIS A 61 -0.57 0.86 3.72
CA HIS A 61 -1.37 1.71 4.58
C HIS A 61 -2.20 2.63 3.71
N ILE A 62 -3.51 2.65 3.94
CA ILE A 62 -4.42 3.54 3.22
C ILE A 62 -4.87 4.62 4.20
N LEU A 63 -4.49 5.87 3.91
CA LEU A 63 -4.72 6.99 4.80
C LEU A 63 -5.67 7.98 4.14
N GLY A 64 -6.70 8.38 4.89
CA GLY A 64 -7.67 9.34 4.38
C GLY A 64 -8.54 9.89 5.50
N GLY A 65 -9.54 10.68 5.13
CA GLY A 65 -10.48 11.24 6.08
C GLY A 65 -10.08 12.58 6.67
N LYS A 66 -8.88 13.06 6.35
CA LYS A 66 -8.44 14.40 6.72
C LYS A 66 -7.38 14.89 5.74
N GLU A 67 -7.15 16.20 5.73
CA GLU A 67 -6.11 16.78 4.92
C GLU A 67 -4.73 16.36 5.42
N MET A 68 -3.85 16.01 4.47
CA MET A 68 -2.52 15.52 4.78
C MET A 68 -1.48 16.40 4.11
N ALA A 69 -0.41 16.73 4.85
CA ALA A 69 0.69 17.48 4.30
C ALA A 69 1.58 16.59 3.42
N TRP A 70 2.16 17.19 2.40
CA TRP A 70 3.20 16.54 1.61
C TRP A 70 4.56 17.02 2.16
N PRO A 71 5.57 16.18 2.29
CA PRO A 71 5.65 14.77 1.81
C PRO A 71 5.07 13.72 2.74
N GLY A 72 4.47 14.06 3.85
CA GLY A 72 3.84 13.09 4.72
C GLY A 72 4.79 12.31 5.61
N VAL A 73 5.89 12.92 5.97
CA VAL A 73 6.88 12.31 6.86
C VAL A 73 6.78 12.85 8.27
#